data_554b0233a560df98707000b294c699ac
#
_entry.id   554b0233a560df98707000b294c699ac
#
_cell.length_a   1.000
_cell.length_b   1.000
_cell.length_c   1.000
_cell.angle_alpha   90.00
_cell.angle_beta   90.00
_cell.angle_gamma   90.00
#
_symmetry.space_group_name_H-M   'P 1'
#
loop_
_entity.id
_entity.type
_entity.pdbx_description
1 polymer ?
#
loop_
_entity_poly.entity_id
_entity_poly.type
_entity_poly.pdbx_seq_one_letter_code
_entity_poly.pdbx_strand_id
1 'polypeptide(L)'
;MTRDFDLVIKNGIVVDGTGSVKRVTDIGIQGDKISYMGTINRPLDRYVIDATGHIVAPGFIDIHSHSDFFWLISPKSESKIYDGVTTEICGNCGISAFPLDDQLLESKRKGYSKFGLDINWQTAEDFFKRANEVKGSINRGFLVGHGNIRACVLGYEDREPDKSELVKMEKELQNAMESGAFGMSSGLVYPPGCYASTFELVELCKIVRKYNGIYATHIRGEGDKIEAALTETINISRESGVNTQVSHIKTWGEKNWGKLDKIKKILDDARSEGMEITCDRYPYIASATDLDVVLPSWVYEGGAVEEKKRLRSPFYRERIIKEMEREGKNQEFWGTIMISSVYNKKRSYEGKTIAEIAKTLRVSPLEFVLDLLYEEDCKVSALFFNMSEENLTKILNWDFVMIGSDSSLRSIKGVLNFGKPHPRGYGTFSRVIRKYVNEKLVFSIEEAIYKMTGFPAQKLRLKNRGILKEGFFADITIFDQKSIKEKATFTNPHNYSVGIKNVIVNGKLTIDDGKHTDVMNGEILKK
;
A
#
# COMPACT_ATOMS: atom_id res chain seq x y z
N MET A 1 29.84 -32.87 7.75
CA MET A 1 30.24 -31.70 6.95
C MET A 1 30.09 -30.47 7.84
N THR A 2 31.17 -29.73 8.06
CA THR A 2 31.12 -28.43 8.79
C THR A 2 30.44 -27.42 7.89
N ARG A 3 29.19 -27.04 8.21
CA ARG A 3 28.50 -25.95 7.47
C ARG A 3 29.10 -24.62 7.93
N ASP A 4 29.71 -23.86 7.02
CA ASP A 4 30.13 -22.49 7.29
C ASP A 4 28.91 -21.56 7.23
N PHE A 5 28.72 -20.74 8.26
CA PHE A 5 27.67 -19.71 8.31
C PHE A 5 28.31 -18.32 8.26
N ASP A 6 27.70 -17.39 7.55
CA ASP A 6 28.11 -15.99 7.55
C ASP A 6 27.52 -15.23 8.74
N LEU A 7 26.31 -15.64 9.16
CA LEU A 7 25.59 -15.09 10.30
C LEU A 7 24.82 -16.20 11.00
N VAL A 8 24.76 -16.14 12.33
CA VAL A 8 23.99 -17.07 13.15
C VAL A 8 23.05 -16.32 14.08
N ILE A 9 21.79 -16.74 14.14
CA ILE A 9 20.81 -16.29 15.14
C ILE A 9 20.66 -17.40 16.16
N LYS A 10 20.92 -17.09 17.43
CA LYS A 10 20.88 -18.04 18.54
C LYS A 10 19.66 -17.84 19.43
N ASN A 11 19.12 -18.93 19.95
CA ASN A 11 18.12 -18.96 21.02
C ASN A 11 16.82 -18.22 20.70
N GLY A 12 16.51 -17.98 19.42
CA GLY A 12 15.34 -17.20 19.00
C GLY A 12 14.03 -17.98 19.16
N ILE A 13 12.95 -17.28 19.55
CA ILE A 13 11.59 -17.81 19.51
C ILE A 13 11.10 -17.68 18.05
N VAL A 14 11.27 -18.73 17.28
CA VAL A 14 10.96 -18.73 15.84
C VAL A 14 9.46 -18.87 15.63
N VAL A 15 8.87 -17.90 14.90
CA VAL A 15 7.53 -17.92 14.30
C VAL A 15 7.72 -17.96 12.80
N ASP A 16 7.56 -19.11 12.19
CA ASP A 16 8.11 -19.40 10.86
C ASP A 16 7.32 -18.83 9.67
N GLY A 17 6.19 -18.15 9.91
CA GLY A 17 5.35 -17.55 8.87
C GLY A 17 4.34 -18.51 8.23
N THR A 18 4.22 -19.76 8.73
CA THR A 18 3.23 -20.74 8.24
C THR A 18 1.92 -20.74 9.04
N GLY A 19 1.86 -20.01 10.17
CA GLY A 19 0.79 -20.11 11.15
C GLY A 19 1.00 -21.25 12.18
N SER A 20 2.09 -22.02 12.07
CA SER A 20 2.44 -23.08 13.01
C SER A 20 2.91 -22.52 14.35
N VAL A 21 2.78 -23.35 15.42
CA VAL A 21 3.21 -22.99 16.77
C VAL A 21 4.70 -22.64 16.80
N LYS A 22 5.02 -21.54 17.48
CA LYS A 22 6.40 -21.07 17.69
C LYS A 22 7.26 -22.08 18.43
N ARG A 23 8.57 -22.07 18.14
CA ARG A 23 9.57 -22.91 18.78
C ARG A 23 10.89 -22.19 19.00
N VAL A 24 11.65 -22.57 20.00
CA VAL A 24 13.02 -22.05 20.20
C VAL A 24 13.97 -22.86 19.31
N THR A 25 14.74 -22.17 18.46
CA THR A 25 15.75 -22.81 17.61
C THR A 25 16.78 -21.79 17.13
N ASP A 26 17.94 -22.27 16.69
CA ASP A 26 18.95 -21.43 16.05
C ASP A 26 18.77 -21.44 14.52
N ILE A 27 19.23 -20.37 13.86
CA ILE A 27 19.21 -20.23 12.41
C ILE A 27 20.63 -19.89 11.93
N GLY A 28 21.17 -20.71 11.02
CA GLY A 28 22.42 -20.45 10.32
C GLY A 28 22.16 -19.93 8.91
N ILE A 29 22.80 -18.82 8.57
CA ILE A 29 22.67 -18.15 7.26
C ILE A 29 23.99 -18.26 6.52
N GLN A 30 23.92 -18.61 5.22
CA GLN A 30 25.05 -18.64 4.30
C GLN A 30 24.67 -17.96 3.00
N GLY A 31 25.43 -16.94 2.59
CA GLY A 31 25.07 -16.10 1.46
C GLY A 31 23.76 -15.36 1.71
N ASP A 32 22.81 -15.58 0.83
CA ASP A 32 21.47 -15.00 0.88
C ASP A 32 20.39 -15.96 1.46
N LYS A 33 20.80 -17.18 1.91
CA LYS A 33 19.89 -18.25 2.29
C LYS A 33 19.98 -18.66 3.75
N ILE A 34 18.84 -19.13 4.27
CA ILE A 34 18.80 -19.93 5.48
C ILE A 34 19.37 -21.31 5.13
N SER A 35 20.54 -21.63 5.66
CA SER A 35 21.23 -22.89 5.35
C SER A 35 21.01 -23.96 6.41
N TYR A 36 20.56 -23.57 7.64
CA TYR A 36 20.30 -24.51 8.72
C TYR A 36 19.29 -23.95 9.74
N MET A 37 18.43 -24.82 10.23
CA MET A 37 17.53 -24.54 11.35
C MET A 37 17.58 -25.69 12.36
N GLY A 38 18.13 -25.44 13.54
CA GLY A 38 18.34 -26.46 14.60
C GLY A 38 19.38 -26.00 15.60
N THR A 39 19.75 -26.83 16.59
CA THR A 39 20.74 -26.46 17.61
C THR A 39 22.14 -26.35 16.99
N ILE A 40 22.84 -25.24 17.21
CA ILE A 40 24.21 -24.97 16.74
C ILE A 40 25.14 -24.97 17.97
N ASN A 41 25.85 -26.05 18.24
CA ASN A 41 26.66 -26.27 19.46
C ASN A 41 28.18 -26.10 19.26
N ARG A 42 28.63 -25.41 18.22
CA ARG A 42 30.06 -25.19 17.92
C ARG A 42 30.51 -23.77 18.21
N PRO A 43 31.81 -23.52 18.48
CA PRO A 43 32.37 -22.16 18.45
C PRO A 43 32.11 -21.50 17.11
N LEU A 44 31.77 -20.21 17.13
CA LEU A 44 31.43 -19.44 15.96
C LEU A 44 32.42 -18.28 15.81
N ASP A 45 33.25 -18.34 14.79
CA ASP A 45 34.16 -17.24 14.40
C ASP A 45 33.45 -16.19 13.53
N ARG A 46 32.13 -16.09 13.62
CA ARG A 46 31.25 -15.34 12.74
C ARG A 46 30.33 -14.41 13.54
N TYR A 47 29.61 -13.53 12.82
CA TYR A 47 28.65 -12.64 13.47
C TYR A 47 27.49 -13.43 14.08
N VAL A 48 27.28 -13.26 15.39
CA VAL A 48 26.24 -13.97 16.14
C VAL A 48 25.27 -12.97 16.74
N ILE A 49 23.98 -13.16 16.45
CA ILE A 49 22.88 -12.44 17.08
C ILE A 49 22.28 -13.34 18.17
N ASP A 50 22.37 -12.91 19.43
CA ASP A 50 21.62 -13.56 20.52
C ASP A 50 20.18 -13.03 20.53
N ALA A 51 19.25 -13.87 20.12
CA ALA A 51 17.82 -13.57 20.06
C ALA A 51 17.05 -14.14 21.26
N THR A 52 17.73 -14.41 22.39
CA THR A 52 17.09 -14.91 23.63
C THR A 52 15.92 -14.01 24.03
N GLY A 53 14.72 -14.58 24.14
CA GLY A 53 13.49 -13.86 24.52
C GLY A 53 12.85 -13.02 23.41
N HIS A 54 13.45 -12.98 22.21
CA HIS A 54 12.92 -12.25 21.05
C HIS A 54 12.23 -13.17 20.06
N ILE A 55 11.23 -12.65 19.38
CA ILE A 55 10.61 -13.32 18.22
C ILE A 55 11.54 -13.18 17.02
N VAL A 56 11.75 -14.30 16.33
CA VAL A 56 12.43 -14.38 15.04
C VAL A 56 11.39 -14.79 14.01
N ALA A 57 11.04 -13.89 13.12
CA ALA A 57 10.01 -14.08 12.08
C ALA A 57 10.59 -13.84 10.69
N PRO A 58 9.92 -14.32 9.61
CA PRO A 58 10.23 -13.83 8.27
C PRO A 58 10.09 -12.32 8.23
N GLY A 59 10.87 -11.65 7.41
CA GLY A 59 10.71 -10.22 7.16
C GLY A 59 9.31 -9.93 6.63
N PHE A 60 8.69 -8.86 7.11
CA PHE A 60 7.31 -8.53 6.76
C PHE A 60 7.22 -8.14 5.29
N ILE A 61 6.11 -8.54 4.65
CA ILE A 61 5.77 -8.23 3.25
C ILE A 61 4.63 -7.25 3.24
N ASP A 62 4.91 -6.01 2.87
CA ASP A 62 3.88 -4.99 2.65
C ASP A 62 3.23 -5.21 1.29
N ILE A 63 2.10 -5.91 1.29
CA ILE A 63 1.38 -6.29 0.06
C ILE A 63 0.71 -5.09 -0.64
N HIS A 64 0.57 -3.96 0.07
CA HIS A 64 -0.10 -2.77 -0.42
C HIS A 64 0.71 -1.51 -0.07
N SER A 65 1.56 -1.07 -1.00
CA SER A 65 2.42 0.11 -0.86
C SER A 65 2.25 1.08 -2.02
N HIS A 66 2.55 2.35 -1.77
CA HIS A 66 2.56 3.46 -2.73
C HIS A 66 3.93 4.13 -2.81
N SER A 67 4.99 3.37 -2.63
CA SER A 67 6.37 3.88 -2.67
C SER A 67 6.93 4.07 -4.08
N ASP A 68 6.15 3.96 -5.12
CA ASP A 68 6.47 3.85 -6.54
C ASP A 68 7.65 4.72 -7.01
N PHE A 69 7.72 5.96 -6.55
CA PHE A 69 8.79 6.90 -6.88
C PHE A 69 9.67 7.24 -5.66
N PHE A 70 9.08 7.26 -4.45
CA PHE A 70 9.78 7.73 -3.26
C PHE A 70 10.96 6.87 -2.82
N TRP A 71 10.95 5.57 -3.17
CA TRP A 71 12.08 4.70 -2.87
C TRP A 71 13.33 5.05 -3.69
N LEU A 72 13.18 5.63 -4.90
CA LEU A 72 14.29 6.14 -5.69
C LEU A 72 14.91 7.40 -5.06
N ILE A 73 14.12 8.15 -4.29
CA ILE A 73 14.55 9.34 -3.55
C ILE A 73 15.24 8.94 -2.23
N SER A 74 14.70 7.93 -1.53
CA SER A 74 15.22 7.46 -0.24
C SER A 74 15.38 5.93 -0.24
N PRO A 75 16.43 5.41 -0.89
CA PRO A 75 16.62 3.95 -1.05
C PRO A 75 16.79 3.19 0.27
N LYS A 76 17.18 3.85 1.37
CA LYS A 76 17.24 3.26 2.72
C LYS A 76 15.88 2.77 3.22
N SER A 77 14.79 3.31 2.68
CA SER A 77 13.42 2.86 3.00
C SER A 77 13.10 2.83 4.49
N GLU A 78 13.58 3.84 5.21
CA GLU A 78 13.63 3.83 6.68
C GLU A 78 12.27 3.56 7.32
N SER A 79 11.18 4.22 6.87
CA SER A 79 9.86 4.01 7.49
C SER A 79 9.32 2.57 7.32
N LYS A 80 9.78 1.85 6.30
CA LYS A 80 9.41 0.46 6.05
C LYS A 80 10.29 -0.48 6.87
N ILE A 81 11.61 -0.35 6.76
CA ILE A 81 12.53 -1.28 7.40
C ILE A 81 12.53 -1.18 8.93
N TYR A 82 12.34 0.02 9.50
CA TYR A 82 12.16 0.21 10.95
C TYR A 82 10.81 -0.31 11.47
N ASP A 83 9.86 -0.65 10.59
CA ASP A 83 8.62 -1.37 10.93
C ASP A 83 8.71 -2.88 10.62
N GLY A 84 9.93 -3.39 10.31
CA GLY A 84 10.23 -4.80 10.07
C GLY A 84 9.94 -5.29 8.65
N VAL A 85 9.62 -4.39 7.72
CA VAL A 85 9.34 -4.74 6.32
C VAL A 85 10.64 -5.02 5.57
N THR A 86 10.72 -6.16 4.90
CA THR A 86 11.84 -6.54 4.02
C THR A 86 11.43 -6.60 2.55
N THR A 87 10.13 -6.57 2.27
CA THR A 87 9.58 -6.61 0.90
C THR A 87 8.34 -5.73 0.83
N GLU A 88 8.21 -4.91 -0.21
CA GLU A 88 6.99 -4.15 -0.49
C GLU A 88 6.52 -4.32 -1.94
N ILE A 89 5.20 -4.24 -2.16
CA ILE A 89 4.57 -4.29 -3.47
C ILE A 89 3.97 -2.93 -3.77
N CYS A 90 4.54 -2.25 -4.76
CA CYS A 90 4.12 -0.95 -5.25
C CYS A 90 3.16 -1.06 -6.46
N GLY A 91 2.65 0.07 -6.95
CA GLY A 91 1.74 0.09 -8.10
C GLY A 91 0.30 -0.24 -7.76
N ASN A 92 -0.14 0.04 -6.53
CA ASN A 92 -1.51 -0.23 -6.07
C ASN A 92 -2.50 0.88 -6.46
N CYS A 93 -3.81 0.61 -6.29
CA CYS A 93 -4.92 1.55 -6.52
C CYS A 93 -4.93 2.20 -7.91
N GLY A 94 -4.48 1.47 -8.94
CA GLY A 94 -4.51 1.94 -10.33
C GLY A 94 -3.42 2.94 -10.70
N ILE A 95 -2.48 3.23 -9.80
CA ILE A 95 -1.39 4.19 -9.99
C ILE A 95 -0.05 3.48 -9.85
N SER A 96 0.83 3.64 -10.85
CA SER A 96 2.16 3.01 -10.85
C SER A 96 3.23 3.93 -11.45
N ALA A 97 4.49 3.51 -11.37
CA ALA A 97 5.60 4.23 -11.95
C ALA A 97 5.67 4.09 -13.49
N PHE A 98 4.92 3.19 -14.08
CA PHE A 98 4.85 2.86 -15.51
C PHE A 98 3.48 2.28 -15.89
N PRO A 99 3.03 2.32 -17.17
CA PRO A 99 3.60 3.11 -18.24
C PRO A 99 3.35 4.61 -18.04
N LEU A 100 4.10 5.47 -18.74
CA LEU A 100 3.92 6.92 -18.75
C LEU A 100 3.94 7.39 -20.20
N ASP A 101 2.87 8.06 -20.65
CA ASP A 101 2.91 8.83 -21.88
C ASP A 101 3.60 10.20 -21.65
N ASP A 102 3.73 11.02 -22.69
CA ASP A 102 4.42 12.30 -22.57
C ASP A 102 3.76 13.25 -21.55
N GLN A 103 2.43 13.23 -21.47
CA GLN A 103 1.68 14.09 -20.57
C GLN A 103 1.84 13.65 -19.10
N LEU A 104 1.72 12.35 -18.83
CA LEU A 104 1.95 11.78 -17.49
C LEU A 104 3.41 11.98 -17.07
N LEU A 105 4.37 11.73 -17.98
CA LEU A 105 5.78 11.91 -17.73
C LEU A 105 6.09 13.35 -17.30
N GLU A 106 5.61 14.33 -18.05
CA GLU A 106 5.81 15.75 -17.72
C GLU A 106 5.18 16.13 -16.38
N SER A 107 3.96 15.64 -16.12
CA SER A 107 3.27 15.83 -14.84
C SER A 107 4.05 15.24 -13.68
N LYS A 108 4.57 14.00 -13.84
CA LYS A 108 5.38 13.33 -12.79
C LYS A 108 6.73 14.02 -12.61
N ARG A 109 7.42 14.40 -13.69
CA ARG A 109 8.66 15.19 -13.60
C ARG A 109 8.46 16.47 -12.79
N LYS A 110 7.43 17.25 -13.13
CA LYS A 110 7.09 18.46 -12.37
C LYS A 110 6.79 18.18 -10.91
N GLY A 111 6.05 17.09 -10.62
CA GLY A 111 5.67 16.71 -9.25
C GLY A 111 6.85 16.26 -8.38
N TYR A 112 7.81 15.54 -8.97
CA TYR A 112 8.92 14.92 -8.24
C TYR A 112 10.24 15.70 -8.33
N SER A 113 10.36 16.72 -9.20
CA SER A 113 11.56 17.56 -9.32
C SER A 113 11.96 18.23 -8.00
N LYS A 114 10.98 18.64 -7.20
CA LYS A 114 11.24 19.24 -5.86
C LYS A 114 11.91 18.27 -4.88
N PHE A 115 11.88 16.98 -5.15
CA PHE A 115 12.55 15.94 -4.38
C PHE A 115 13.89 15.50 -4.99
N GLY A 116 14.30 16.13 -6.12
CA GLY A 116 15.53 15.81 -6.83
C GLY A 116 15.45 14.51 -7.65
N LEU A 117 14.27 13.99 -7.93
CA LEU A 117 14.09 12.81 -8.78
C LEU A 117 13.93 13.20 -10.24
N ASP A 118 14.86 12.72 -11.07
CA ASP A 118 14.72 12.73 -12.52
C ASP A 118 14.01 11.46 -13.00
N ILE A 119 12.93 11.64 -13.75
CA ILE A 119 12.14 10.55 -14.32
C ILE A 119 12.44 10.49 -15.82
N ASN A 120 13.22 9.48 -16.23
CA ASN A 120 13.72 9.32 -17.58
C ASN A 120 13.27 8.00 -18.25
N TRP A 121 12.20 7.42 -17.77
CA TRP A 121 11.57 6.21 -18.31
C TRP A 121 10.10 6.47 -18.67
N GLN A 122 9.56 5.69 -19.61
CA GLN A 122 8.16 5.68 -19.99
C GLN A 122 7.57 4.27 -19.94
N THR A 123 8.32 3.28 -20.42
CA THR A 123 7.88 1.88 -20.46
C THR A 123 8.18 1.13 -19.17
N ALA A 124 7.56 -0.03 -19.00
CA ALA A 124 7.88 -0.95 -17.91
C ALA A 124 9.34 -1.42 -17.99
N GLU A 125 9.83 -1.75 -19.19
CA GLU A 125 11.20 -2.22 -19.41
C GLU A 125 12.23 -1.17 -18.94
N ASP A 126 12.07 0.09 -19.36
CA ASP A 126 12.94 1.20 -18.96
C ASP A 126 12.93 1.41 -17.44
N PHE A 127 11.72 1.35 -16.83
CA PHE A 127 11.59 1.46 -15.39
C PHE A 127 12.33 0.34 -14.66
N PHE A 128 12.13 -0.93 -15.06
CA PHE A 128 12.82 -2.06 -14.42
C PHE A 128 14.34 -1.99 -14.61
N LYS A 129 14.83 -1.50 -15.75
CA LYS A 129 16.25 -1.21 -15.97
C LYS A 129 16.74 -0.18 -14.97
N ARG A 130 16.07 0.97 -14.89
CA ARG A 130 16.40 2.05 -13.94
C ARG A 130 16.34 1.58 -12.48
N ALA A 131 15.32 0.80 -12.13
CA ALA A 131 15.13 0.25 -10.80
C ALA A 131 16.28 -0.66 -10.37
N ASN A 132 16.79 -1.49 -11.27
CA ASN A 132 17.93 -2.40 -10.99
C ASN A 132 19.28 -1.66 -10.79
N GLU A 133 19.40 -0.42 -11.25
CA GLU A 133 20.60 0.42 -11.02
C GLU A 133 20.66 0.96 -9.59
N VAL A 134 19.51 1.06 -8.90
CA VAL A 134 19.41 1.63 -7.56
C VAL A 134 19.39 0.52 -6.51
N LYS A 135 20.42 0.50 -5.67
CA LYS A 135 20.43 -0.40 -4.50
C LYS A 135 19.52 0.16 -3.42
N GLY A 136 18.61 -0.67 -2.91
CA GLY A 136 17.71 -0.33 -1.80
C GLY A 136 17.90 -1.25 -0.61
N SER A 137 17.39 -0.86 0.55
CA SER A 137 17.49 -1.66 1.77
C SER A 137 16.52 -2.84 1.80
N ILE A 138 15.41 -2.78 1.05
CA ILE A 138 14.37 -3.81 1.03
C ILE A 138 14.05 -4.25 -0.41
N ASN A 139 13.50 -5.45 -0.53
CA ASN A 139 13.03 -6.01 -1.81
C ASN A 139 11.78 -5.27 -2.30
N ARG A 140 11.58 -5.20 -3.64
CA ARG A 140 10.41 -4.56 -4.26
C ARG A 140 9.86 -5.34 -5.42
N GLY A 141 8.54 -5.51 -5.42
CA GLY A 141 7.76 -5.93 -6.57
C GLY A 141 6.81 -4.82 -7.01
N PHE A 142 6.31 -4.90 -8.24
CA PHE A 142 5.46 -3.87 -8.80
C PHE A 142 4.23 -4.47 -9.48
N LEU A 143 3.09 -3.81 -9.30
CA LEU A 143 1.91 -3.94 -10.14
C LEU A 143 1.92 -2.84 -11.19
N VAL A 144 1.25 -3.06 -12.30
CA VAL A 144 0.98 -1.99 -13.27
C VAL A 144 -0.39 -1.37 -12.97
N GLY A 145 -0.45 -0.05 -12.93
CA GLY A 145 -1.69 0.69 -12.68
C GLY A 145 -2.58 0.72 -13.92
N HIS A 146 -3.81 0.21 -13.82
CA HIS A 146 -4.82 0.35 -14.86
C HIS A 146 -5.07 1.82 -15.24
N GLY A 147 -5.09 2.73 -14.24
CA GLY A 147 -5.22 4.16 -14.48
C GLY A 147 -4.10 4.74 -15.34
N ASN A 148 -2.86 4.25 -15.17
CA ASN A 148 -1.74 4.63 -16.05
C ASN A 148 -1.94 4.12 -17.48
N ILE A 149 -2.31 2.83 -17.64
CA ILE A 149 -2.57 2.22 -18.96
C ILE A 149 -3.67 3.02 -19.69
N ARG A 150 -4.78 3.30 -18.98
CA ARG A 150 -5.91 4.02 -19.53
C ARG A 150 -5.53 5.45 -19.90
N ALA A 151 -4.80 6.17 -19.04
CA ALA A 151 -4.34 7.53 -19.31
C ALA A 151 -3.42 7.61 -20.54
N CYS A 152 -2.54 6.61 -20.73
CA CYS A 152 -1.66 6.55 -21.91
C CYS A 152 -2.41 6.34 -23.23
N VAL A 153 -3.63 5.79 -23.22
CA VAL A 153 -4.37 5.45 -24.46
C VAL A 153 -5.57 6.37 -24.67
N LEU A 154 -6.33 6.68 -23.62
CA LEU A 154 -7.56 7.50 -23.69
C LEU A 154 -7.43 8.87 -23.02
N GLY A 155 -6.31 9.14 -22.34
CA GLY A 155 -6.21 10.31 -21.47
C GLY A 155 -7.20 10.23 -20.31
N TYR A 156 -7.86 11.36 -20.01
CA TYR A 156 -8.82 11.47 -18.90
C TYR A 156 -10.28 11.62 -19.40
N GLU A 157 -10.59 11.04 -20.57
CA GLU A 157 -11.93 11.08 -21.15
C GLU A 157 -12.88 10.08 -20.47
N ASP A 158 -14.12 10.52 -20.21
CA ASP A 158 -15.21 9.67 -19.68
C ASP A 158 -15.94 8.97 -20.86
N ARG A 159 -15.30 7.95 -21.41
CA ARG A 159 -15.85 7.09 -22.47
C ARG A 159 -15.23 5.69 -22.44
N GLU A 160 -15.86 4.75 -23.09
CA GLU A 160 -15.27 3.44 -23.31
C GLU A 160 -14.17 3.48 -24.40
N PRO A 161 -13.16 2.58 -24.33
CA PRO A 161 -12.20 2.39 -25.41
C PRO A 161 -12.87 1.79 -26.65
N ASP A 162 -12.47 2.23 -27.82
CA ASP A 162 -12.77 1.49 -29.03
C ASP A 162 -11.91 0.20 -29.12
N LYS A 163 -12.19 -0.64 -30.14
CA LYS A 163 -11.47 -1.92 -30.29
C LYS A 163 -9.95 -1.74 -30.46
N SER A 164 -9.53 -0.69 -31.16
CA SER A 164 -8.10 -0.44 -31.41
C SER A 164 -7.41 0.09 -30.17
N GLU A 165 -8.10 0.88 -29.37
CA GLU A 165 -7.64 1.41 -28.09
C GLU A 165 -7.53 0.31 -27.04
N LEU A 166 -8.53 -0.59 -26.94
CA LEU A 166 -8.47 -1.74 -26.04
C LEU A 166 -7.27 -2.63 -26.37
N VAL A 167 -7.01 -2.91 -27.65
CA VAL A 167 -5.81 -3.67 -28.08
C VAL A 167 -4.51 -2.97 -27.66
N LYS A 168 -4.45 -1.62 -27.70
CA LYS A 168 -3.28 -0.89 -27.18
C LYS A 168 -3.14 -1.04 -25.67
N MET A 169 -4.24 -0.93 -24.91
CA MET A 169 -4.23 -1.15 -23.46
C MET A 169 -3.75 -2.56 -23.11
N GLU A 170 -4.26 -3.57 -23.82
CA GLU A 170 -3.83 -4.97 -23.68
C GLU A 170 -2.33 -5.14 -23.94
N LYS A 171 -1.80 -4.46 -24.96
CA LYS A 171 -0.37 -4.52 -25.30
C LYS A 171 0.50 -3.87 -24.22
N GLU A 172 0.10 -2.71 -23.69
CA GLU A 172 0.81 -2.06 -22.59
C GLU A 172 0.85 -2.94 -21.34
N LEU A 173 -0.29 -3.58 -21.00
CA LEU A 173 -0.36 -4.53 -19.90
C LEU A 173 0.54 -5.74 -20.14
N GLN A 174 0.50 -6.31 -21.34
CA GLN A 174 1.36 -7.45 -21.71
C GLN A 174 2.84 -7.09 -21.56
N ASN A 175 3.27 -5.94 -22.10
CA ASN A 175 4.65 -5.45 -21.98
C ASN A 175 5.07 -5.32 -20.50
N ALA A 176 4.19 -4.82 -19.63
CA ALA A 176 4.45 -4.70 -18.20
C ALA A 176 4.61 -6.07 -17.52
N MET A 177 3.75 -7.04 -17.85
CA MET A 177 3.83 -8.41 -17.32
C MET A 177 5.11 -9.12 -17.78
N GLU A 178 5.49 -8.99 -19.04
CA GLU A 178 6.72 -9.56 -19.61
C GLU A 178 7.99 -8.92 -19.01
N SER A 179 7.93 -7.64 -18.62
CA SER A 179 9.03 -6.96 -17.92
C SER A 179 9.20 -7.43 -16.47
N GLY A 180 8.19 -8.05 -15.87
CA GLY A 180 8.25 -8.63 -14.52
C GLY A 180 7.26 -8.08 -13.51
N ALA A 181 6.19 -7.39 -13.94
CA ALA A 181 5.12 -6.96 -13.05
C ALA A 181 4.37 -8.16 -12.44
N PHE A 182 3.96 -8.06 -11.17
CA PHE A 182 3.24 -9.12 -10.46
C PHE A 182 1.75 -9.19 -10.83
N GLY A 183 1.25 -8.22 -11.57
CA GLY A 183 -0.14 -8.13 -11.95
C GLY A 183 -0.55 -6.70 -12.27
N MET A 184 -1.85 -6.46 -12.26
CA MET A 184 -2.47 -5.15 -12.49
C MET A 184 -3.22 -4.69 -11.25
N SER A 185 -3.20 -3.38 -10.99
CA SER A 185 -4.09 -2.77 -10.01
C SER A 185 -5.09 -1.80 -10.66
N SER A 186 -6.26 -1.63 -10.04
CA SER A 186 -7.20 -0.58 -10.41
C SER A 186 -7.58 0.30 -9.21
N GLY A 187 -7.96 1.55 -9.49
CA GLY A 187 -8.52 2.48 -8.53
C GLY A 187 -9.78 3.10 -9.12
N LEU A 188 -10.93 2.42 -8.91
CA LEU A 188 -12.18 2.72 -9.61
C LEU A 188 -12.97 3.90 -9.01
N VAL A 189 -12.35 4.64 -8.09
CA VAL A 189 -12.84 5.93 -7.58
C VAL A 189 -12.03 7.11 -8.13
N TYR A 190 -10.86 6.83 -8.72
CA TYR A 190 -9.94 7.85 -9.23
C TYR A 190 -10.00 7.96 -10.75
N PRO A 191 -9.97 9.18 -11.34
CA PRO A 191 -9.82 9.33 -12.78
C PRO A 191 -8.40 8.90 -13.24
N PRO A 192 -8.27 8.29 -14.44
CA PRO A 192 -9.34 7.93 -15.35
C PRO A 192 -9.96 6.56 -15.09
N GLY A 193 -9.54 5.83 -14.03
CA GLY A 193 -10.03 4.48 -13.69
C GLY A 193 -11.53 4.43 -13.39
N CYS A 194 -12.10 5.51 -12.84
CA CYS A 194 -13.52 5.59 -12.52
C CYS A 194 -14.44 5.55 -13.75
N TYR A 195 -13.92 5.84 -14.95
CA TYR A 195 -14.64 5.80 -16.22
C TYR A 195 -14.60 4.45 -16.91
N ALA A 196 -13.83 3.49 -16.37
CA ALA A 196 -13.71 2.15 -16.95
C ALA A 196 -15.01 1.35 -16.80
N SER A 197 -15.40 0.65 -17.86
CA SER A 197 -16.47 -0.35 -17.80
C SER A 197 -15.98 -1.67 -17.19
N THR A 198 -16.89 -2.48 -16.67
CA THR A 198 -16.59 -3.83 -16.20
C THR A 198 -15.98 -4.68 -17.31
N PHE A 199 -16.47 -4.53 -18.56
CA PHE A 199 -15.95 -5.25 -19.73
C PHE A 199 -14.47 -4.95 -19.99
N GLU A 200 -14.06 -3.68 -19.97
CA GLU A 200 -12.65 -3.27 -20.10
C GLU A 200 -11.76 -3.99 -19.07
N LEU A 201 -12.19 -3.99 -17.81
CA LEU A 201 -11.45 -4.64 -16.72
C LEU A 201 -11.37 -6.16 -16.89
N VAL A 202 -12.44 -6.81 -17.35
CA VAL A 202 -12.46 -8.26 -17.62
C VAL A 202 -11.45 -8.62 -18.71
N GLU A 203 -11.43 -7.89 -19.84
CA GLU A 203 -10.48 -8.18 -20.94
C GLU A 203 -9.03 -8.03 -20.49
N LEU A 204 -8.70 -6.96 -19.76
CA LEU A 204 -7.36 -6.77 -19.21
C LEU A 204 -7.02 -7.85 -18.15
N CYS A 205 -7.95 -8.22 -17.29
CA CYS A 205 -7.75 -9.28 -16.29
C CYS A 205 -7.51 -10.66 -16.92
N LYS A 206 -8.04 -10.95 -18.10
CA LYS A 206 -7.72 -12.18 -18.86
C LYS A 206 -6.24 -12.25 -19.23
N ILE A 207 -5.62 -11.09 -19.52
CA ILE A 207 -4.16 -11.02 -19.76
C ILE A 207 -3.40 -11.27 -18.46
N VAL A 208 -3.77 -10.60 -17.35
CA VAL A 208 -3.15 -10.84 -16.04
C VAL A 208 -3.19 -12.34 -15.68
N ARG A 209 -4.33 -13.01 -15.94
CA ARG A 209 -4.51 -14.45 -15.70
C ARG A 209 -3.53 -15.30 -16.50
N LYS A 210 -3.26 -14.99 -17.78
CA LYS A 210 -2.30 -15.72 -18.63
C LYS A 210 -0.90 -15.74 -18.01
N TYR A 211 -0.50 -14.67 -17.32
CA TYR A 211 0.79 -14.57 -16.63
C TYR A 211 0.73 -15.06 -15.18
N ASN A 212 -0.36 -15.69 -14.73
CA ASN A 212 -0.59 -16.06 -13.33
C ASN A 212 -0.39 -14.90 -12.34
N GLY A 213 -0.69 -13.66 -12.78
CA GLY A 213 -0.59 -12.45 -11.98
C GLY A 213 -1.78 -12.28 -11.05
N ILE A 214 -1.76 -11.18 -10.27
CA ILE A 214 -2.88 -10.77 -9.41
C ILE A 214 -3.58 -9.53 -9.98
N TYR A 215 -4.88 -9.43 -9.71
CA TYR A 215 -5.64 -8.19 -9.88
C TYR A 215 -5.96 -7.60 -8.51
N ALA A 216 -5.34 -6.46 -8.17
CA ALA A 216 -5.61 -5.75 -6.92
C ALA A 216 -6.51 -4.54 -7.20
N THR A 217 -7.63 -4.38 -6.47
CA THR A 217 -8.59 -3.33 -6.80
C THR A 217 -9.02 -2.50 -5.59
N HIS A 218 -8.78 -1.18 -5.68
CA HIS A 218 -9.57 -0.19 -4.96
C HIS A 218 -10.94 -0.14 -5.65
N ILE A 219 -11.93 -0.74 -5.03
CA ILE A 219 -13.26 -0.95 -5.61
C ILE A 219 -13.98 0.38 -5.86
N ARG A 220 -14.99 0.38 -6.76
CA ARG A 220 -15.71 1.58 -7.23
C ARG A 220 -16.46 2.35 -6.14
N GLY A 221 -16.61 1.77 -4.95
CA GLY A 221 -17.22 2.45 -3.82
C GLY A 221 -17.13 1.63 -2.54
N GLU A 222 -16.68 2.28 -1.46
CA GLU A 222 -16.43 1.66 -0.16
C GLU A 222 -17.48 2.04 0.90
N GLY A 223 -18.44 2.87 0.51
CA GLY A 223 -19.55 3.36 1.33
C GLY A 223 -20.91 2.85 0.86
N ASP A 224 -21.76 3.75 0.39
CA ASP A 224 -23.15 3.44 -0.01
C ASP A 224 -23.23 2.37 -1.09
N LYS A 225 -22.28 2.37 -2.01
CA LYS A 225 -22.22 1.46 -3.18
C LYS A 225 -21.35 0.22 -2.96
N ILE A 226 -20.88 -0.06 -1.74
CA ILE A 226 -19.90 -1.13 -1.48
C ILE A 226 -20.35 -2.50 -1.94
N GLU A 227 -21.63 -2.84 -1.78
CA GLU A 227 -22.18 -4.13 -2.19
C GLU A 227 -22.15 -4.29 -3.73
N ALA A 228 -22.55 -3.26 -4.46
CA ALA A 228 -22.49 -3.25 -5.92
C ALA A 228 -21.03 -3.30 -6.42
N ALA A 229 -20.12 -2.59 -5.78
CA ALA A 229 -18.71 -2.58 -6.13
C ALA A 229 -18.02 -3.92 -5.87
N LEU A 230 -18.40 -4.64 -4.81
CA LEU A 230 -17.91 -6.00 -4.56
C LEU A 230 -18.50 -7.00 -5.57
N THR A 231 -19.78 -6.85 -5.94
CA THR A 231 -20.40 -7.67 -6.98
C THR A 231 -19.71 -7.47 -8.33
N GLU A 232 -19.38 -6.21 -8.72
CA GLU A 232 -18.57 -5.91 -9.90
C GLU A 232 -17.22 -6.62 -9.85
N THR A 233 -16.50 -6.52 -8.73
CA THR A 233 -15.19 -7.16 -8.53
C THR A 233 -15.26 -8.68 -8.66
N ILE A 234 -16.30 -9.30 -8.10
CA ILE A 234 -16.54 -10.74 -8.20
C ILE A 234 -16.85 -11.15 -9.64
N ASN A 235 -17.64 -10.35 -10.36
CA ASN A 235 -17.93 -10.62 -11.78
C ASN A 235 -16.66 -10.54 -12.63
N ILE A 236 -15.79 -9.53 -12.40
CA ILE A 236 -14.48 -9.44 -13.06
C ILE A 236 -13.65 -10.70 -12.78
N SER A 237 -13.58 -11.13 -11.52
CA SER A 237 -12.86 -12.33 -11.13
C SER A 237 -13.42 -13.59 -11.78
N ARG A 238 -14.76 -13.73 -11.80
CA ARG A 238 -15.47 -14.90 -12.36
C ARG A 238 -15.26 -15.01 -13.87
N GLU A 239 -15.42 -13.92 -14.61
CA GLU A 239 -15.34 -13.91 -16.07
C GLU A 239 -13.91 -14.04 -16.59
N SER A 240 -12.93 -13.47 -15.88
CA SER A 240 -11.52 -13.51 -16.28
C SER A 240 -10.74 -14.69 -15.69
N GLY A 241 -11.23 -15.28 -14.58
CA GLY A 241 -10.51 -16.30 -13.80
C GLY A 241 -9.26 -15.79 -13.09
N VAL A 242 -9.10 -14.46 -12.94
CA VAL A 242 -7.91 -13.85 -12.33
C VAL A 242 -7.90 -14.02 -10.81
N ASN A 243 -6.71 -14.18 -10.23
CA ASN A 243 -6.48 -14.15 -8.79
C ASN A 243 -6.67 -12.70 -8.28
N THR A 244 -7.75 -12.45 -7.50
CA THR A 244 -8.20 -11.10 -7.13
C THR A 244 -7.86 -10.76 -5.68
N GLN A 245 -7.44 -9.51 -5.45
CA GLN A 245 -7.27 -8.91 -4.13
C GLN A 245 -8.11 -7.64 -4.03
N VAL A 246 -9.03 -7.60 -3.07
CA VAL A 246 -9.77 -6.38 -2.71
C VAL A 246 -8.86 -5.54 -1.81
N SER A 247 -8.44 -4.39 -2.31
CA SER A 247 -7.55 -3.48 -1.60
C SER A 247 -8.23 -2.86 -0.38
N HIS A 248 -7.51 -2.77 0.73
CA HIS A 248 -7.86 -2.05 1.97
C HIS A 248 -9.34 -2.10 2.36
N ILE A 249 -9.97 -3.30 2.30
CA ILE A 249 -11.42 -3.50 2.52
C ILE A 249 -11.93 -2.75 3.77
N LYS A 250 -13.00 -2.00 3.63
CA LYS A 250 -13.61 -1.20 4.71
C LYS A 250 -15.08 -0.87 4.43
N THR A 251 -15.82 -0.52 5.48
CA THR A 251 -17.12 0.14 5.39
C THR A 251 -16.93 1.63 5.70
N TRP A 252 -16.91 2.45 4.67
CA TRP A 252 -16.65 3.89 4.77
C TRP A 252 -17.93 4.66 5.12
N GLY A 253 -17.86 5.52 6.17
CA GLY A 253 -18.98 6.31 6.65
C GLY A 253 -19.88 5.54 7.61
N GLU A 254 -20.29 6.20 8.71
CA GLU A 254 -21.00 5.59 9.83
C GLU A 254 -22.28 4.86 9.40
N LYS A 255 -23.07 5.46 8.51
CA LYS A 255 -24.28 4.84 7.94
C LYS A 255 -24.06 3.49 7.25
N ASN A 256 -22.83 3.18 6.90
CA ASN A 256 -22.44 1.95 6.20
C ASN A 256 -21.83 0.89 7.13
N TRP A 257 -21.55 1.20 8.38
CA TRP A 257 -20.90 0.25 9.30
C TRP A 257 -21.71 -1.04 9.49
N GLY A 258 -23.03 -0.95 9.46
CA GLY A 258 -23.93 -2.13 9.55
C GLY A 258 -23.89 -3.07 8.35
N LYS A 259 -23.21 -2.71 7.25
CA LYS A 259 -23.11 -3.58 6.06
C LYS A 259 -22.06 -4.68 6.17
N LEU A 260 -21.23 -4.68 7.25
CA LEU A 260 -20.04 -5.53 7.34
C LEU A 260 -20.34 -7.02 7.14
N ASP A 261 -21.36 -7.56 7.81
CA ASP A 261 -21.69 -8.98 7.72
C ASP A 261 -22.18 -9.36 6.32
N LYS A 262 -22.88 -8.44 5.65
CA LYS A 262 -23.34 -8.65 4.28
C LYS A 262 -22.19 -8.68 3.28
N ILE A 263 -21.21 -7.76 3.40
CA ILE A 263 -20.04 -7.77 2.53
C ILE A 263 -19.15 -8.99 2.78
N LYS A 264 -19.04 -9.44 4.04
CA LYS A 264 -18.33 -10.69 4.35
C LYS A 264 -19.01 -11.87 3.66
N LYS A 265 -20.34 -11.98 3.77
CA LYS A 265 -21.08 -13.03 3.11
C LYS A 265 -20.88 -13.03 1.59
N ILE A 266 -20.92 -11.89 0.93
CA ILE A 266 -20.67 -11.74 -0.51
C ILE A 266 -19.28 -12.32 -0.88
N LEU A 267 -18.25 -12.02 -0.08
CA LEU A 267 -16.89 -12.52 -0.31
C LEU A 267 -16.77 -14.01 -0.02
N ASP A 268 -17.38 -14.50 1.08
CA ASP A 268 -17.38 -15.92 1.44
C ASP A 268 -18.10 -16.77 0.38
N ASP A 269 -19.23 -16.31 -0.12
CA ASP A 269 -19.99 -17.00 -1.17
C ASP A 269 -19.12 -17.16 -2.45
N ALA A 270 -18.47 -16.08 -2.89
CA ALA A 270 -17.59 -16.13 -4.06
C ALA A 270 -16.38 -17.06 -3.84
N ARG A 271 -15.78 -17.06 -2.63
CA ARG A 271 -14.68 -17.96 -2.26
C ARG A 271 -15.13 -19.42 -2.23
N SER A 272 -16.35 -19.69 -1.76
CA SER A 272 -16.93 -21.05 -1.74
C SER A 272 -17.17 -21.60 -3.16
N GLU A 273 -17.36 -20.74 -4.15
CA GLU A 273 -17.40 -21.10 -5.58
C GLU A 273 -16.00 -21.41 -6.17
N GLY A 274 -14.94 -21.36 -5.35
CA GLY A 274 -13.56 -21.65 -5.76
C GLY A 274 -12.76 -20.46 -6.32
N MET A 275 -13.29 -19.23 -6.21
CA MET A 275 -12.54 -18.04 -6.65
C MET A 275 -11.41 -17.68 -5.69
N GLU A 276 -10.23 -17.38 -6.22
CA GLU A 276 -9.07 -16.92 -5.45
C GLU A 276 -9.21 -15.44 -5.05
N ILE A 277 -10.16 -15.13 -4.14
CA ILE A 277 -10.39 -13.76 -3.65
C ILE A 277 -9.79 -13.60 -2.25
N THR A 278 -8.96 -12.59 -2.07
CA THR A 278 -8.38 -12.14 -0.79
C THR A 278 -8.59 -10.65 -0.61
N CYS A 279 -8.34 -10.15 0.60
CA CYS A 279 -8.34 -8.73 0.87
C CYS A 279 -7.03 -8.31 1.56
N ASP A 280 -6.73 -7.02 1.58
CA ASP A 280 -5.76 -6.45 2.50
C ASP A 280 -6.38 -5.37 3.38
N ARG A 281 -5.70 -5.04 4.48
CA ARG A 281 -6.15 -4.02 5.42
C ARG A 281 -5.00 -3.46 6.26
N TYR A 282 -5.03 -2.14 6.52
CA TYR A 282 -4.18 -1.47 7.50
C TYR A 282 -4.89 -1.32 8.86
N PRO A 283 -4.16 -1.31 9.99
CA PRO A 283 -4.74 -1.36 11.33
C PRO A 283 -5.13 0.02 11.89
N TYR A 284 -5.81 0.85 11.08
CA TYR A 284 -6.23 2.20 11.46
C TYR A 284 -7.66 2.49 10.99
N ILE A 285 -8.34 3.41 11.69
CA ILE A 285 -9.73 3.82 11.42
C ILE A 285 -9.84 5.11 10.58
N ALA A 286 -8.72 5.62 10.08
CA ALA A 286 -8.70 6.72 9.13
C ALA A 286 -8.16 6.24 7.78
N SER A 287 -8.63 6.80 6.67
CA SER A 287 -8.04 6.66 5.35
C SER A 287 -7.25 7.91 4.97
N ALA A 288 -6.43 7.80 3.92
CA ALA A 288 -5.68 8.93 3.38
C ALA A 288 -5.73 8.87 1.86
N THR A 289 -6.14 9.98 1.24
CA THR A 289 -6.15 10.17 -0.20
C THR A 289 -6.13 11.67 -0.52
N ASP A 290 -6.24 12.05 -1.79
CA ASP A 290 -6.33 13.45 -2.18
C ASP A 290 -7.71 14.03 -1.83
N LEU A 291 -7.74 15.33 -1.49
CA LEU A 291 -8.94 15.99 -0.98
C LEU A 291 -10.04 16.11 -2.05
N ASP A 292 -9.66 16.20 -3.32
CA ASP A 292 -10.59 16.31 -4.45
C ASP A 292 -11.56 15.13 -4.55
N VAL A 293 -11.23 13.95 -3.99
CA VAL A 293 -12.14 12.78 -3.93
C VAL A 293 -13.52 13.11 -3.35
N VAL A 294 -13.66 14.22 -2.62
CA VAL A 294 -14.97 14.67 -2.11
C VAL A 294 -15.83 15.33 -3.19
N LEU A 295 -15.27 15.70 -4.34
CA LEU A 295 -16.00 16.35 -5.43
C LEU A 295 -16.78 15.33 -6.26
N PRO A 296 -17.85 15.76 -6.96
CA PRO A 296 -18.52 14.93 -7.96
C PRO A 296 -17.56 14.52 -9.09
N SER A 297 -17.68 13.27 -9.59
CA SER A 297 -16.73 12.70 -10.58
C SER A 297 -16.62 13.49 -11.88
N TRP A 298 -17.68 14.14 -12.34
CA TRP A 298 -17.65 14.98 -13.54
C TRP A 298 -16.71 16.20 -13.43
N VAL A 299 -16.31 16.58 -12.20
CA VAL A 299 -15.40 17.72 -11.98
C VAL A 299 -13.99 17.40 -12.49
N TYR A 300 -13.57 16.15 -12.48
CA TYR A 300 -12.23 15.72 -12.94
C TYR A 300 -12.14 15.38 -14.42
N GLU A 301 -13.26 15.29 -15.13
CA GLU A 301 -13.25 14.94 -16.56
C GLU A 301 -12.35 15.87 -17.36
N GLY A 302 -11.45 15.30 -18.16
CA GLY A 302 -10.42 16.04 -18.89
C GLY A 302 -9.15 16.32 -18.05
N GLY A 303 -9.08 15.82 -16.79
CA GLY A 303 -7.90 15.92 -15.93
C GLY A 303 -7.77 17.24 -15.17
N ALA A 304 -6.66 17.40 -14.44
CA ALA A 304 -6.44 18.48 -13.47
C ALA A 304 -6.56 19.92 -14.06
N VAL A 305 -6.29 20.11 -15.35
CA VAL A 305 -6.43 21.42 -16.00
C VAL A 305 -7.90 21.80 -16.11
N GLU A 306 -8.76 20.87 -16.50
CA GLU A 306 -10.20 21.09 -16.62
C GLU A 306 -10.87 21.17 -15.26
N GLU A 307 -10.44 20.34 -14.30
CA GLU A 307 -10.86 20.46 -12.91
C GLU A 307 -10.60 21.87 -12.36
N LYS A 308 -9.39 22.38 -12.52
CA LYS A 308 -9.02 23.74 -12.06
C LYS A 308 -9.87 24.83 -12.73
N LYS A 309 -10.21 24.70 -14.03
CA LYS A 309 -11.12 25.62 -14.71
C LYS A 309 -12.52 25.60 -14.11
N ARG A 310 -13.04 24.40 -13.81
CA ARG A 310 -14.37 24.24 -13.17
C ARG A 310 -14.39 24.82 -11.76
N LEU A 311 -13.33 24.60 -10.97
CA LEU A 311 -13.18 25.17 -9.63
C LEU A 311 -13.12 26.71 -9.63
N ARG A 312 -12.67 27.35 -10.71
CA ARG A 312 -12.65 28.82 -10.86
C ARG A 312 -13.98 29.40 -11.33
N SER A 313 -14.76 28.66 -12.08
CA SER A 313 -15.99 29.17 -12.72
C SER A 313 -17.13 29.29 -11.73
N PRO A 314 -17.75 30.47 -11.56
CA PRO A 314 -18.91 30.64 -10.67
C PRO A 314 -20.06 29.69 -10.98
N PHE A 315 -20.32 29.45 -12.28
CA PHE A 315 -21.36 28.53 -12.74
C PHE A 315 -21.12 27.08 -12.27
N TYR A 316 -19.92 26.57 -12.44
CA TYR A 316 -19.61 25.21 -11.99
C TYR A 316 -19.51 25.10 -10.47
N ARG A 317 -18.99 26.12 -9.77
CA ARG A 317 -18.93 26.14 -8.31
C ARG A 317 -20.32 26.02 -7.70
N GLU A 318 -21.30 26.79 -8.18
CA GLU A 318 -22.69 26.70 -7.70
C GLU A 318 -23.27 25.30 -7.89
N ARG A 319 -23.00 24.66 -9.04
CA ARG A 319 -23.42 23.29 -9.31
C ARG A 319 -22.75 22.29 -8.36
N ILE A 320 -21.42 22.39 -8.16
CA ILE A 320 -20.65 21.53 -7.24
C ILE A 320 -21.22 21.65 -5.83
N ILE A 321 -21.40 22.86 -5.33
CA ILE A 321 -21.91 23.12 -3.96
C ILE A 321 -23.28 22.49 -3.78
N LYS A 322 -24.22 22.73 -4.70
CA LYS A 322 -25.59 22.18 -4.63
C LYS A 322 -25.58 20.64 -4.62
N GLU A 323 -24.68 20.01 -5.38
CA GLU A 323 -24.58 18.56 -5.46
C GLU A 323 -24.00 18.00 -4.15
N MET A 324 -22.92 18.60 -3.62
CA MET A 324 -22.28 18.20 -2.37
C MET A 324 -23.21 18.37 -1.16
N GLU A 325 -24.03 19.44 -1.13
CA GLU A 325 -25.04 19.65 -0.08
C GLU A 325 -26.13 18.56 -0.12
N ARG A 326 -26.60 18.18 -1.32
CA ARG A 326 -27.56 17.06 -1.49
C ARG A 326 -27.02 15.73 -1.03
N GLU A 327 -25.71 15.51 -1.14
CA GLU A 327 -25.03 14.32 -0.62
C GLU A 327 -24.82 14.35 0.90
N GLY A 328 -25.27 15.40 1.59
CA GLY A 328 -25.20 15.52 3.04
C GLY A 328 -23.82 15.87 3.58
N LYS A 329 -22.99 16.55 2.80
CA LYS A 329 -21.66 17.04 3.23
C LYS A 329 -21.82 18.30 4.09
N ASN A 330 -22.31 18.09 5.31
CA ASN A 330 -22.59 19.13 6.31
C ASN A 330 -21.36 19.45 7.19
N GLN A 331 -21.53 20.29 8.19
CA GLN A 331 -20.45 20.71 9.12
C GLN A 331 -19.79 19.53 9.84
N GLU A 332 -20.54 18.50 10.21
CA GLU A 332 -20.03 17.32 10.89
C GLU A 332 -19.12 16.51 9.96
N PHE A 333 -19.53 16.30 8.71
CA PHE A 333 -18.71 15.67 7.67
C PHE A 333 -17.34 16.36 7.54
N TRP A 334 -17.30 17.69 7.49
CA TRP A 334 -16.05 18.45 7.37
C TRP A 334 -15.18 18.40 8.62
N GLY A 335 -15.75 18.08 9.77
CA GLY A 335 -15.03 17.80 11.02
C GLY A 335 -14.27 16.47 11.00
N THR A 336 -14.65 15.54 10.12
CA THR A 336 -13.98 14.24 9.97
C THR A 336 -12.82 14.24 8.97
N ILE A 337 -12.53 15.38 8.33
CA ILE A 337 -11.49 15.48 7.29
C ILE A 337 -10.38 16.42 7.77
N MET A 338 -9.16 15.91 7.89
CA MET A 338 -7.97 16.66 8.30
C MET A 338 -7.02 16.84 7.12
N ILE A 339 -6.54 18.05 6.89
CA ILE A 339 -5.51 18.32 5.86
C ILE A 339 -4.21 17.65 6.26
N SER A 340 -3.73 16.76 5.41
CA SER A 340 -2.45 16.04 5.59
C SER A 340 -1.27 16.81 5.02
N SER A 341 -1.39 17.28 3.78
CA SER A 341 -0.35 18.09 3.16
C SER A 341 -0.91 18.99 2.07
N VAL A 342 -0.27 20.13 1.88
CA VAL A 342 -0.52 21.08 0.80
C VAL A 342 0.73 21.24 -0.07
N TYR A 343 0.53 21.58 -1.35
CA TYR A 343 1.63 21.63 -2.31
C TYR A 343 2.45 22.93 -2.23
N ASN A 344 1.76 24.07 -2.16
CA ASN A 344 2.44 25.37 -2.31
C ASN A 344 2.92 25.99 -0.99
N LYS A 345 2.06 26.59 -0.17
CA LYS A 345 2.57 27.41 0.95
C LYS A 345 1.70 27.42 2.21
N LYS A 346 0.48 26.93 2.18
CA LYS A 346 -0.44 27.07 3.33
C LYS A 346 -0.27 25.96 4.38
N ARG A 347 0.99 25.64 4.74
CA ARG A 347 1.33 24.59 5.73
C ARG A 347 0.68 24.78 7.10
N SER A 348 0.20 25.98 7.41
CA SER A 348 -0.56 26.25 8.65
C SER A 348 -1.90 25.49 8.73
N TYR A 349 -2.38 24.93 7.63
CA TYR A 349 -3.58 24.10 7.59
C TYR A 349 -3.30 22.63 7.89
N GLU A 350 -2.07 22.18 7.72
CA GLU A 350 -1.69 20.78 7.94
C GLU A 350 -1.91 20.36 9.40
N GLY A 351 -2.63 19.26 9.59
CA GLY A 351 -3.00 18.74 10.91
C GLY A 351 -4.27 19.34 11.52
N LYS A 352 -4.99 20.20 10.79
CA LYS A 352 -6.28 20.75 11.20
C LYS A 352 -7.41 20.18 10.36
N THR A 353 -8.60 20.09 10.93
CA THR A 353 -9.79 19.70 10.18
C THR A 353 -10.30 20.85 9.30
N ILE A 354 -10.99 20.49 8.21
CA ILE A 354 -11.63 21.50 7.34
C ILE A 354 -12.61 22.38 8.12
N ALA A 355 -13.39 21.79 9.03
CA ALA A 355 -14.33 22.55 9.86
C ALA A 355 -13.62 23.56 10.78
N GLU A 356 -12.48 23.21 11.40
CA GLU A 356 -11.69 24.11 12.24
C GLU A 356 -11.12 25.29 11.44
N ILE A 357 -10.60 25.01 10.23
CA ILE A 357 -10.03 26.04 9.36
C ILE A 357 -11.13 26.99 8.87
N ALA A 358 -12.24 26.46 8.36
CA ALA A 358 -13.37 27.26 7.86
C ALA A 358 -13.96 28.14 8.94
N LYS A 359 -14.10 27.62 10.18
CA LYS A 359 -14.54 28.41 11.36
C LYS A 359 -13.58 29.55 11.66
N THR A 360 -12.27 29.29 11.63
CA THR A 360 -11.23 30.31 11.89
C THR A 360 -11.25 31.42 10.83
N LEU A 361 -11.45 31.06 9.57
CA LEU A 361 -11.51 31.99 8.43
C LEU A 361 -12.88 32.64 8.28
N ARG A 362 -13.92 32.17 8.99
CA ARG A 362 -15.32 32.63 8.90
C ARG A 362 -15.90 32.46 7.49
N VAL A 363 -15.64 31.32 6.85
CA VAL A 363 -16.12 30.95 5.52
C VAL A 363 -16.88 29.63 5.55
N SER A 364 -17.65 29.35 4.50
CA SER A 364 -18.25 28.02 4.31
C SER A 364 -17.15 26.95 4.11
N PRO A 365 -17.24 25.76 4.76
CA PRO A 365 -16.33 24.66 4.50
C PRO A 365 -16.27 24.26 3.03
N LEU A 366 -17.39 24.28 2.32
CA LEU A 366 -17.48 23.99 0.88
C LEU A 366 -16.68 24.99 0.07
N GLU A 367 -16.92 26.29 0.27
CA GLU A 367 -16.16 27.35 -0.39
C GLU A 367 -14.67 27.25 -0.10
N PHE A 368 -14.31 27.02 1.16
CA PHE A 368 -12.91 26.82 1.55
C PHE A 368 -12.25 25.67 0.81
N VAL A 369 -12.93 24.52 0.67
CA VAL A 369 -12.39 23.35 -0.06
C VAL A 369 -12.16 23.67 -1.53
N LEU A 370 -13.12 24.32 -2.20
CA LEU A 370 -12.99 24.69 -3.61
C LEU A 370 -11.84 25.69 -3.83
N ASP A 371 -11.72 26.68 -2.94
CA ASP A 371 -10.63 27.68 -3.00
C ASP A 371 -9.27 27.03 -2.73
N LEU A 372 -9.18 26.16 -1.72
CA LEU A 372 -7.94 25.45 -1.38
C LEU A 372 -7.48 24.56 -2.53
N LEU A 373 -8.38 23.77 -3.12
CA LEU A 373 -8.05 22.93 -4.27
C LEU A 373 -7.58 23.76 -5.47
N TYR A 374 -8.28 24.87 -5.77
CA TYR A 374 -7.87 25.78 -6.84
C TYR A 374 -6.48 26.38 -6.62
N GLU A 375 -6.20 26.88 -5.40
CA GLU A 375 -4.93 27.54 -5.04
C GLU A 375 -3.75 26.57 -4.96
N GLU A 376 -3.99 25.32 -4.60
CA GLU A 376 -2.99 24.26 -4.44
C GLU A 376 -2.85 23.36 -5.68
N ASP A 377 -3.34 23.82 -6.86
CA ASP A 377 -3.30 23.06 -8.12
C ASP A 377 -3.91 21.64 -8.00
N CYS A 378 -5.01 21.50 -7.24
CA CYS A 378 -5.68 20.25 -6.91
C CYS A 378 -4.79 19.23 -6.17
N LYS A 379 -3.66 19.67 -5.57
CA LYS A 379 -2.67 18.83 -4.89
C LYS A 379 -2.76 18.99 -3.37
N VAL A 380 -3.86 18.55 -2.81
CA VAL A 380 -4.11 18.56 -1.36
C VAL A 380 -4.39 17.14 -0.91
N SER A 381 -3.56 16.61 -0.01
CA SER A 381 -3.84 15.30 0.59
C SER A 381 -4.55 15.47 1.93
N ALA A 382 -5.49 14.57 2.22
CA ALA A 382 -6.31 14.62 3.42
C ALA A 382 -6.42 13.25 4.12
N LEU A 383 -6.76 13.28 5.40
CA LEU A 383 -7.09 12.11 6.21
C LEU A 383 -8.58 12.15 6.54
N PHE A 384 -9.26 11.01 6.41
CA PHE A 384 -10.71 10.86 6.56
C PHE A 384 -11.01 9.92 7.73
N PHE A 385 -11.56 10.45 8.83
CA PHE A 385 -11.86 9.75 10.08
C PHE A 385 -13.32 9.25 10.09
N ASN A 386 -13.62 8.17 9.39
CA ASN A 386 -14.98 7.71 9.16
C ASN A 386 -15.15 6.18 9.15
N MET A 387 -14.26 5.47 9.85
CA MET A 387 -14.31 4.02 9.98
C MET A 387 -14.49 3.58 11.44
N SER A 388 -15.10 2.41 11.64
CA SER A 388 -15.33 1.80 12.94
C SER A 388 -14.13 0.94 13.39
N GLU A 389 -13.71 1.09 14.65
CA GLU A 389 -12.71 0.20 15.28
C GLU A 389 -13.27 -1.23 15.45
N GLU A 390 -14.58 -1.37 15.70
CA GLU A 390 -15.21 -2.69 15.80
C GLU A 390 -15.16 -3.41 14.46
N ASN A 391 -15.56 -2.75 13.37
CA ASN A 391 -15.51 -3.32 12.03
C ASN A 391 -14.08 -3.63 11.60
N LEU A 392 -13.13 -2.72 11.90
CA LEU A 392 -11.71 -2.96 11.63
C LEU A 392 -11.22 -4.23 12.35
N THR A 393 -11.56 -4.41 13.62
CA THR A 393 -11.17 -5.59 14.39
C THR A 393 -11.75 -6.88 13.77
N LYS A 394 -13.03 -6.86 13.35
CA LYS A 394 -13.67 -7.99 12.67
C LYS A 394 -12.99 -8.30 11.32
N ILE A 395 -12.71 -7.28 10.52
CA ILE A 395 -12.04 -7.44 9.20
C ILE A 395 -10.64 -8.05 9.37
N LEU A 396 -9.84 -7.55 10.31
CA LEU A 396 -8.50 -8.07 10.56
C LEU A 396 -8.50 -9.55 10.96
N ASN A 397 -9.59 -10.02 11.60
CA ASN A 397 -9.75 -11.42 12.01
C ASN A 397 -10.23 -12.34 10.88
N TRP A 398 -10.62 -11.85 9.70
CA TRP A 398 -10.97 -12.73 8.59
C TRP A 398 -9.74 -13.48 8.09
N ASP A 399 -9.89 -14.78 7.79
CA ASP A 399 -8.80 -15.67 7.36
C ASP A 399 -8.19 -15.29 6.00
N PHE A 400 -8.95 -14.60 5.15
CA PHE A 400 -8.57 -14.15 3.82
C PHE A 400 -8.08 -12.68 3.76
N VAL A 401 -7.78 -12.06 4.91
CA VAL A 401 -7.27 -10.68 4.98
C VAL A 401 -5.79 -10.68 5.34
N MET A 402 -4.99 -10.05 4.49
CA MET A 402 -3.58 -9.76 4.70
C MET A 402 -3.39 -8.36 5.31
N ILE A 403 -2.19 -8.10 5.83
CA ILE A 403 -1.80 -6.78 6.31
C ILE A 403 -1.05 -6.04 5.21
N GLY A 404 -1.54 -4.84 4.87
CA GLY A 404 -0.86 -3.90 3.98
C GLY A 404 -0.85 -2.50 4.58
N SER A 405 0.15 -1.68 4.28
CA SER A 405 0.25 -0.33 4.85
C SER A 405 -0.63 0.69 4.14
N ASP A 406 -0.91 0.47 2.88
CA ASP A 406 -1.59 1.44 2.00
C ASP A 406 -0.91 2.83 2.08
N SER A 407 0.43 2.83 2.09
CA SER A 407 1.21 4.06 2.29
C SER A 407 2.50 4.08 1.51
N SER A 408 2.88 5.26 1.06
CA SER A 408 4.20 5.49 0.50
C SER A 408 5.28 5.51 1.57
N LEU A 409 6.51 5.27 1.13
CA LEU A 409 7.73 5.46 1.90
C LEU A 409 7.82 6.88 2.46
N ARG A 410 8.24 6.99 3.72
CA ARG A 410 8.45 8.24 4.43
C ARG A 410 9.81 8.25 5.14
N SER A 411 10.25 9.43 5.57
CA SER A 411 11.42 9.58 6.42
C SER A 411 11.15 10.62 7.51
N ILE A 412 11.85 10.51 8.64
CA ILE A 412 11.79 11.54 9.71
C ILE A 412 12.75 12.69 9.46
N LYS A 413 13.54 12.63 8.39
CA LYS A 413 14.52 13.64 7.99
C LYS A 413 14.52 13.84 6.47
N GLY A 414 15.11 14.96 6.03
CA GLY A 414 15.29 15.24 4.61
C GLY A 414 13.98 15.54 3.88
N VAL A 415 14.00 15.37 2.57
CA VAL A 415 12.92 15.82 1.67
C VAL A 415 11.60 15.06 1.82
N LEU A 416 11.63 13.85 2.39
CA LEU A 416 10.42 13.04 2.65
C LEU A 416 9.82 13.29 4.05
N ASN A 417 10.37 14.24 4.83
CA ASN A 417 9.81 14.74 6.08
C ASN A 417 8.93 15.96 5.80
N PHE A 418 7.71 15.75 5.30
CA PHE A 418 6.78 16.83 4.97
C PHE A 418 5.34 16.47 5.33
N GLY A 419 4.52 17.50 5.59
CA GLY A 419 3.11 17.34 5.90
C GLY A 419 2.84 16.68 7.25
N LYS A 420 1.61 16.24 7.41
CA LYS A 420 1.13 15.37 8.50
C LYS A 420 0.60 14.06 7.91
N PRO A 421 1.48 13.19 7.38
CA PRO A 421 1.06 11.97 6.72
C PRO A 421 0.37 11.02 7.70
N HIS A 422 -0.42 10.11 7.16
CA HIS A 422 -1.06 9.06 7.94
C HIS A 422 0.00 8.20 8.67
N PRO A 423 -0.15 7.92 9.98
CA PRO A 423 0.83 7.14 10.76
C PRO A 423 1.05 5.70 10.25
N ARG A 424 0.14 5.17 9.41
CA ARG A 424 0.29 3.86 8.77
C ARG A 424 1.56 3.73 7.92
N GLY A 425 2.14 4.84 7.45
CA GLY A 425 3.40 4.86 6.71
C GLY A 425 4.64 4.57 7.56
N TYR A 426 4.49 4.56 8.90
CA TYR A 426 5.58 4.35 9.85
C TYR A 426 5.39 3.16 10.76
N GLY A 427 4.15 2.72 11.01
CA GLY A 427 3.89 1.76 12.08
C GLY A 427 2.66 0.88 11.85
N THR A 428 2.47 0.36 10.65
CA THR A 428 1.40 -0.60 10.34
C THR A 428 1.65 -1.94 11.02
N PHE A 429 2.82 -2.54 10.80
CA PHE A 429 3.14 -3.89 11.25
C PHE A 429 3.35 -3.96 12.76
N SER A 430 4.09 -3.01 13.32
CA SER A 430 4.26 -2.87 14.77
C SER A 430 2.92 -2.68 15.51
N ARG A 431 2.00 -1.89 14.92
CA ARG A 431 0.66 -1.68 15.49
C ARG A 431 -0.18 -2.95 15.50
N VAL A 432 -0.09 -3.79 14.46
CA VAL A 432 -0.77 -5.08 14.43
C VAL A 432 -0.35 -5.91 15.65
N ILE A 433 0.96 -6.03 15.89
CA ILE A 433 1.49 -6.81 17.01
C ILE A 433 1.09 -6.18 18.34
N ARG A 434 1.33 -4.90 18.54
CA ARG A 434 1.01 -4.24 19.81
C ARG A 434 -0.49 -4.27 20.11
N LYS A 435 -1.31 -3.75 19.19
CA LYS A 435 -2.73 -3.51 19.48
C LYS A 435 -3.60 -4.75 19.33
N TYR A 436 -3.39 -5.55 18.27
CA TYR A 436 -4.30 -6.64 17.94
C TYR A 436 -3.83 -8.00 18.43
N VAL A 437 -2.50 -8.20 18.63
CA VAL A 437 -1.98 -9.40 19.29
C VAL A 437 -1.88 -9.20 20.79
N ASN A 438 -1.13 -8.17 21.27
CA ASN A 438 -0.79 -8.06 22.69
C ASN A 438 -1.93 -7.45 23.54
N GLU A 439 -2.63 -6.41 23.06
CA GLU A 439 -3.63 -5.68 23.85
C GLU A 439 -5.04 -6.24 23.67
N LYS A 440 -5.49 -6.42 22.42
CA LYS A 440 -6.87 -6.85 22.11
C LYS A 440 -7.04 -8.37 21.99
N LEU A 441 -5.94 -9.13 21.84
CA LEU A 441 -5.94 -10.58 21.69
C LEU A 441 -6.87 -11.07 20.56
N VAL A 442 -6.88 -10.36 19.42
CA VAL A 442 -7.75 -10.67 18.28
C VAL A 442 -7.31 -11.94 17.59
N PHE A 443 -5.99 -12.16 17.50
CA PHE A 443 -5.36 -13.35 16.93
C PHE A 443 -3.99 -13.60 17.58
N SER A 444 -3.46 -14.80 17.39
CA SER A 444 -2.15 -15.19 17.93
C SER A 444 -1.01 -14.47 17.21
N ILE A 445 0.20 -14.50 17.81
CA ILE A 445 1.39 -13.99 17.15
C ILE A 445 1.70 -14.78 15.87
N GLU A 446 1.47 -16.09 15.89
CA GLU A 446 1.68 -16.98 14.75
C GLU A 446 0.78 -16.59 13.56
N GLU A 447 -0.49 -16.30 13.84
CA GLU A 447 -1.47 -15.86 12.85
C GLU A 447 -1.14 -14.46 12.32
N ALA A 448 -0.75 -13.52 13.19
CA ALA A 448 -0.32 -12.20 12.81
C ALA A 448 0.88 -12.26 11.84
N ILE A 449 1.91 -13.04 12.19
CA ILE A 449 3.08 -13.21 11.33
C ILE A 449 2.71 -13.85 10.00
N TYR A 450 1.85 -14.89 10.00
CA TYR A 450 1.35 -15.47 8.73
C TYR A 450 0.68 -14.42 7.83
N LYS A 451 -0.23 -13.59 8.39
CA LYS A 451 -0.92 -12.51 7.64
C LYS A 451 0.01 -11.43 7.10
N MET A 452 1.19 -11.28 7.68
CA MET A 452 2.21 -10.29 7.30
C MET A 452 3.36 -10.87 6.47
N THR A 453 3.43 -12.21 6.28
CA THR A 453 4.59 -12.86 5.64
C THR A 453 4.21 -14.01 4.70
N GLY A 454 3.88 -15.17 5.22
CA GLY A 454 3.57 -16.38 4.43
C GLY A 454 2.36 -16.19 3.52
N PHE A 455 1.32 -15.54 4.00
CA PHE A 455 0.10 -15.32 3.23
C PHE A 455 0.31 -14.37 2.04
N PRO A 456 0.88 -13.15 2.19
CA PRO A 456 1.19 -12.31 1.03
C PRO A 456 2.21 -12.96 0.08
N ALA A 457 3.19 -13.73 0.59
CA ALA A 457 4.11 -14.47 -0.27
C ALA A 457 3.38 -15.52 -1.12
N GLN A 458 2.44 -16.26 -0.52
CA GLN A 458 1.59 -17.23 -1.22
C GLN A 458 0.72 -16.53 -2.27
N LYS A 459 0.07 -15.41 -1.92
CA LYS A 459 -0.77 -14.63 -2.83
C LYS A 459 -0.02 -14.18 -4.07
N LEU A 460 1.21 -13.67 -3.89
CA LEU A 460 2.10 -13.22 -4.96
C LEU A 460 2.84 -14.36 -5.67
N ARG A 461 2.75 -15.59 -5.11
CA ARG A 461 3.53 -16.76 -5.57
C ARG A 461 5.04 -16.48 -5.53
N LEU A 462 5.52 -15.80 -4.50
CA LEU A 462 6.95 -15.54 -4.31
C LEU A 462 7.69 -16.85 -4.05
N LYS A 463 8.76 -17.08 -4.81
CA LYS A 463 9.57 -18.29 -4.66
C LYS A 463 10.52 -18.14 -3.48
N ASN A 464 10.46 -19.10 -2.53
CA ASN A 464 11.40 -19.21 -1.41
C ASN A 464 11.50 -17.96 -0.51
N ARG A 465 10.39 -17.20 -0.33
CA ARG A 465 10.27 -16.04 0.57
C ARG A 465 9.02 -16.14 1.44
N GLY A 466 8.95 -15.35 2.50
CA GLY A 466 7.79 -15.21 3.38
C GLY A 466 7.65 -16.28 4.46
N ILE A 467 8.49 -17.30 4.47
CA ILE A 467 8.58 -18.29 5.55
C ILE A 467 10.05 -18.59 5.92
N LEU A 468 10.30 -18.96 7.19
CA LEU A 468 11.61 -19.42 7.63
C LEU A 468 11.74 -20.92 7.39
N LYS A 469 12.55 -21.29 6.41
CA LYS A 469 12.82 -22.68 6.02
C LYS A 469 14.20 -22.78 5.39
N GLU A 470 14.90 -23.91 5.61
CA GLU A 470 16.18 -24.19 4.93
C GLU A 470 16.02 -24.09 3.39
N GLY A 471 16.95 -23.41 2.73
CA GLY A 471 16.95 -23.11 1.30
C GLY A 471 16.18 -21.85 0.91
N PHE A 472 15.40 -21.24 1.82
CA PHE A 472 14.68 -19.98 1.56
C PHE A 472 15.62 -18.78 1.75
N PHE A 473 15.26 -17.65 1.12
CA PHE A 473 15.96 -16.40 1.33
C PHE A 473 15.91 -15.97 2.80
N ALA A 474 17.03 -15.50 3.31
CA ALA A 474 17.15 -15.02 4.67
C ALA A 474 16.68 -13.56 4.75
N ASP A 475 15.37 -13.37 4.60
CA ASP A 475 14.66 -12.14 4.95
C ASP A 475 14.04 -12.35 6.31
N ILE A 476 14.60 -11.72 7.35
CA ILE A 476 14.28 -12.03 8.74
C ILE A 476 14.10 -10.74 9.53
N THR A 477 13.07 -10.68 10.38
CA THR A 477 12.85 -9.61 11.35
C THR A 477 12.88 -10.18 12.76
N ILE A 478 13.73 -9.60 13.62
CA ILE A 478 13.87 -9.97 15.04
C ILE A 478 13.35 -8.80 15.87
N PHE A 479 12.41 -9.09 16.79
CA PHE A 479 11.78 -8.06 17.60
C PHE A 479 11.42 -8.55 19.01
N ASP A 480 11.32 -7.62 19.95
CA ASP A 480 10.77 -7.87 21.27
C ASP A 480 9.24 -7.69 21.24
N GLN A 481 8.51 -8.79 21.37
CA GLN A 481 7.05 -8.79 21.31
C GLN A 481 6.40 -7.87 22.36
N LYS A 482 7.03 -7.67 23.52
CA LYS A 482 6.46 -6.87 24.62
C LYS A 482 6.63 -5.37 24.40
N SER A 483 7.76 -4.94 23.79
CA SER A 483 8.11 -3.53 23.63
C SER A 483 7.84 -2.99 22.22
N ILE A 484 7.56 -3.87 21.24
CA ILE A 484 7.26 -3.44 19.87
C ILE A 484 6.02 -2.53 19.82
N LYS A 485 6.18 -1.35 19.24
CA LYS A 485 5.08 -0.41 19.04
C LYS A 485 5.36 0.65 18.01
N GLU A 486 4.29 1.12 17.37
CA GLU A 486 4.29 2.35 16.59
C GLU A 486 4.45 3.57 17.51
N LYS A 487 5.20 4.57 17.06
CA LYS A 487 5.37 5.87 17.74
C LYS A 487 4.66 6.99 16.99
N ALA A 488 4.40 6.78 15.69
CA ALA A 488 3.70 7.73 14.86
C ALA A 488 2.23 7.88 15.29
N THR A 489 1.76 9.14 15.34
CA THR A 489 0.36 9.50 15.61
C THR A 489 -0.15 10.43 14.51
N PHE A 490 -1.44 10.68 14.43
CA PHE A 490 -2.01 11.61 13.45
C PHE A 490 -1.51 13.05 13.62
N THR A 491 -1.23 13.48 14.84
CA THR A 491 -0.72 14.82 15.15
C THR A 491 0.81 14.91 15.12
N ASN A 492 1.51 13.81 15.39
CA ASN A 492 2.97 13.69 15.36
C ASN A 492 3.41 12.42 14.59
N PRO A 493 3.27 12.42 13.24
CA PRO A 493 3.46 11.22 12.44
C PRO A 493 4.92 10.84 12.19
N HIS A 494 5.85 11.78 12.20
CA HIS A 494 7.26 11.56 11.82
C HIS A 494 8.07 10.86 12.92
N ASN A 495 7.71 9.59 13.21
CA ASN A 495 8.38 8.76 14.20
C ASN A 495 8.42 7.32 13.72
N TYR A 496 9.61 6.71 13.70
CA TYR A 496 9.74 5.29 13.42
C TYR A 496 9.20 4.43 14.57
N SER A 497 8.81 3.19 14.25
CA SER A 497 8.46 2.17 15.23
C SER A 497 9.66 1.82 16.12
N VAL A 498 9.39 1.26 17.29
CA VAL A 498 10.41 0.76 18.23
C VAL A 498 10.13 -0.69 18.56
N GLY A 499 11.16 -1.40 19.09
CA GLY A 499 11.08 -2.81 19.45
C GLY A 499 11.56 -3.76 18.35
N ILE A 500 11.78 -3.29 17.12
CA ILE A 500 12.52 -4.02 16.10
C ILE A 500 14.00 -3.96 16.47
N LYS A 501 14.63 -5.13 16.64
CA LYS A 501 16.03 -5.27 17.02
C LYS A 501 16.94 -5.43 15.82
N ASN A 502 16.68 -6.44 15.00
CA ASN A 502 17.49 -6.73 13.83
C ASN A 502 16.59 -7.00 12.64
N VAL A 503 17.03 -6.56 11.47
CA VAL A 503 16.42 -6.91 10.18
C VAL A 503 17.50 -7.38 9.23
N ILE A 504 17.30 -8.54 8.66
CA ILE A 504 18.17 -9.17 7.68
C ILE A 504 17.42 -9.20 6.35
N VAL A 505 18.06 -8.73 5.28
CA VAL A 505 17.52 -8.72 3.92
C VAL A 505 18.47 -9.46 3.00
N ASN A 506 17.99 -10.52 2.34
CA ASN A 506 18.81 -11.38 1.49
C ASN A 506 20.13 -11.79 2.17
N GLY A 507 20.04 -12.22 3.44
CA GLY A 507 21.16 -12.69 4.25
C GLY A 507 22.12 -11.62 4.79
N LYS A 508 21.84 -10.33 4.57
CA LYS A 508 22.67 -9.23 5.08
C LYS A 508 21.97 -8.45 6.16
N LEU A 509 22.69 -8.17 7.24
CA LEU A 509 22.20 -7.41 8.39
C LEU A 509 22.03 -5.93 8.00
N THR A 510 20.78 -5.48 7.90
CA THR A 510 20.42 -4.13 7.46
C THR A 510 20.03 -3.23 8.65
N ILE A 511 19.36 -3.80 9.67
CA ILE A 511 19.17 -3.17 10.98
C ILE A 511 19.92 -4.00 12.01
N ASP A 512 20.77 -3.36 12.79
CA ASP A 512 21.52 -3.95 13.90
C ASP A 512 21.24 -3.18 15.19
N ASP A 513 20.71 -3.88 16.19
CA ASP A 513 20.25 -3.30 17.47
C ASP A 513 19.47 -1.99 17.29
N GLY A 514 18.48 -2.03 16.38
CA GLY A 514 17.59 -0.92 16.09
C GLY A 514 18.23 0.24 15.28
N LYS A 515 19.40 0.06 14.69
CA LYS A 515 20.10 1.07 13.87
C LYS A 515 20.37 0.55 12.47
N HIS A 516 20.17 1.40 11.46
CA HIS A 516 20.50 1.07 10.09
C HIS A 516 22.01 0.97 9.88
N THR A 517 22.46 -0.14 9.29
CA THR A 517 23.90 -0.43 9.06
C THR A 517 24.45 0.19 7.78
N ASP A 518 23.63 0.91 7.02
CA ASP A 518 23.89 1.39 5.66
C ASP A 518 24.06 0.30 4.59
N VAL A 519 23.82 -0.96 4.94
CA VAL A 519 23.76 -2.07 3.98
C VAL A 519 22.47 -1.97 3.18
N MET A 520 22.60 -1.98 1.86
CA MET A 520 21.49 -1.94 0.91
C MET A 520 21.53 -3.19 0.03
N ASN A 521 20.83 -4.24 0.45
CA ASN A 521 20.85 -5.56 -0.19
C ASN A 521 19.48 -6.01 -0.71
N GLY A 522 18.53 -5.08 -0.81
CA GLY A 522 17.23 -5.32 -1.43
C GLY A 522 17.33 -5.50 -2.94
N GLU A 523 16.42 -6.28 -3.48
CA GLU A 523 16.34 -6.64 -4.89
C GLU A 523 15.02 -6.20 -5.50
N ILE A 524 15.03 -5.97 -6.82
CA ILE A 524 13.81 -5.81 -7.62
C ILE A 524 13.31 -7.21 -7.97
N LEU A 525 12.18 -7.58 -7.37
CA LEU A 525 11.54 -8.86 -7.61
C LEU A 525 10.75 -8.81 -8.92
N LYS A 526 10.81 -9.90 -9.67
CA LYS A 526 10.05 -10.09 -10.92
C LYS A 526 9.19 -11.33 -10.81
N LYS A 527 8.04 -11.28 -11.49
CA LYS A 527 7.09 -12.39 -11.61
C LYS A 527 7.66 -13.56 -12.38
#